data_f50598594bc46789b6bd1f3f64d3e7a5
#
_entry.id   f50598594bc46789b6bd1f3f64d3e7a5
#
_cell.length_a   1.000
_cell.length_b   1.000
_cell.length_c   1.000
_cell.angle_alpha   90.00
_cell.angle_beta   90.00
_cell.angle_gamma   90.00
#
_symmetry.space_group_name_H-M   'P 1'
#
loop_
_entity.id
_entity.type
_entity.pdbx_description
1 polymer ?
#
loop_
_entity_poly.entity_id
_entity_poly.type
_entity_poly.pdbx_seq_one_letter_code
_entity_poly.pdbx_strand_id
1 'polypeptide(L)'
;MGGFNGTPFTRLQTWWRHMPEFTAWLTKCEELLEEGVPSNDVLWYLGDAVGHKPDEYYAFPEGYAVDYLNHDVLTNRLTVKNGLFTIPEGASWKVLWVPDEHFMLPATRKRLAELAKSGGKVVFGGKDALVKALLTVGKDVSTVPALGDGLNEDFMWLHRKVGVMDRYFVVAGTSGWSGKVSFRVNGAAAVYDPVSGERYAWRNGDVLELHPSQSVFVEFGGETASKRRNQKREVACKFAPWRLSFPKGWGAPENVTLDALRSWTEISGFTAEAKAYSGTAVYETEFDFGGVADGARCVLDLGRVESIAKVYLNGKEVRTLWCEPYSCDVTKFVKKGKNVLKVEVTNTWRNRVVYDLNQPEKDRKTWILYQKNFNPPLDSPLIPAGILGPVKLFGIGKE
;
A
#
# COMPACT_ATOMS: atom_id res chain seq x y z
N MET A 1 5.69 -17.23 -4.77
CA MET A 1 7.14 -17.42 -4.91
C MET A 1 7.70 -16.41 -5.89
N GLY A 2 8.74 -15.68 -5.50
CA GLY A 2 9.42 -14.75 -6.38
C GLY A 2 10.22 -15.50 -7.44
N GLY A 3 10.10 -15.09 -8.68
CA GLY A 3 11.07 -15.41 -9.73
C GLY A 3 12.18 -14.36 -9.75
N PHE A 4 13.13 -14.49 -10.64
CA PHE A 4 14.21 -13.52 -10.84
C PHE A 4 13.70 -12.09 -11.07
N ASN A 5 12.49 -11.96 -11.63
CA ASN A 5 11.84 -10.69 -11.98
C ASN A 5 10.60 -10.38 -11.12
N GLY A 6 10.49 -10.92 -9.90
CA GLY A 6 9.36 -10.72 -9.01
C GLY A 6 8.41 -11.92 -8.89
N THR A 7 7.27 -11.71 -8.24
CA THR A 7 6.27 -12.75 -8.02
C THR A 7 5.51 -13.03 -9.32
N PRO A 8 5.51 -14.28 -9.82
CA PRO A 8 4.76 -14.60 -11.02
C PRO A 8 3.25 -14.56 -10.76
N PHE A 9 2.53 -13.75 -11.54
CA PHE A 9 1.06 -13.67 -11.53
C PHE A 9 0.50 -14.79 -12.43
N THR A 10 0.39 -15.99 -11.86
CA THR A 10 -0.10 -17.17 -12.59
C THR A 10 -1.21 -17.88 -11.85
N ARG A 11 -2.04 -18.63 -12.59
CA ARG A 11 -3.09 -19.49 -12.04
C ARG A 11 -2.59 -20.58 -11.07
N LEU A 12 -1.30 -20.81 -11.00
CA LEU A 12 -0.68 -21.78 -10.09
C LEU A 12 -0.50 -21.21 -8.68
N GLN A 13 -0.70 -19.92 -8.47
CA GLN A 13 -0.67 -19.32 -7.13
C GLN A 13 -1.95 -19.67 -6.36
N THR A 14 -1.82 -19.89 -5.05
CA THR A 14 -2.96 -20.20 -4.16
C THR A 14 -4.02 -19.10 -4.19
N TRP A 15 -3.58 -17.85 -4.33
CA TRP A 15 -4.38 -16.63 -4.29
C TRP A 15 -4.93 -16.19 -5.66
N TRP A 16 -4.63 -16.90 -6.74
CA TRP A 16 -4.99 -16.50 -8.11
C TRP A 16 -6.47 -16.13 -8.28
N ARG A 17 -7.38 -16.90 -7.66
CA ARG A 17 -8.82 -16.65 -7.75
C ARG A 17 -9.29 -15.35 -7.08
N HIS A 18 -8.42 -14.72 -6.27
CA HIS A 18 -8.68 -13.44 -5.60
C HIS A 18 -8.04 -12.26 -6.33
N MET A 19 -7.45 -12.47 -7.50
CA MET A 19 -6.85 -11.43 -8.32
C MET A 19 -7.82 -10.30 -8.73
N PRO A 20 -9.12 -10.58 -8.99
CA PRO A 20 -10.05 -9.52 -9.37
C PRO A 20 -10.10 -8.35 -8.38
N GLU A 21 -10.03 -8.60 -7.09
CA GLU A 21 -10.07 -7.57 -6.05
C GLU A 21 -8.79 -6.71 -6.05
N PHE A 22 -7.64 -7.36 -6.21
CA PHE A 22 -6.36 -6.66 -6.34
C PHE A 22 -6.29 -5.84 -7.62
N THR A 23 -6.71 -6.41 -8.76
CA THR A 23 -6.68 -5.67 -10.04
C THR A 23 -7.68 -4.52 -10.04
N ALA A 24 -8.84 -4.65 -9.40
CA ALA A 24 -9.80 -3.55 -9.27
C ALA A 24 -9.22 -2.39 -8.46
N TRP A 25 -8.51 -2.67 -7.36
CA TRP A 25 -7.79 -1.66 -6.60
C TRP A 25 -6.68 -1.01 -7.44
N LEU A 26 -5.86 -1.81 -8.14
CA LEU A 26 -4.78 -1.33 -8.99
C LEU A 26 -5.31 -0.40 -10.08
N THR A 27 -6.33 -0.84 -10.83
CA THR A 27 -6.99 -0.03 -11.86
C THR A 27 -7.51 1.29 -11.28
N LYS A 28 -8.13 1.25 -10.09
CA LYS A 28 -8.64 2.46 -9.45
C LYS A 28 -7.52 3.43 -9.07
N CYS A 29 -6.38 2.91 -8.57
CA CYS A 29 -5.22 3.74 -8.28
C CYS A 29 -4.62 4.33 -9.56
N GLU A 30 -4.48 3.53 -10.63
CA GLU A 30 -3.95 3.97 -11.92
C GLU A 30 -4.82 5.07 -12.54
N GLU A 31 -6.16 4.88 -12.60
CA GLU A 31 -7.10 5.90 -13.06
C GLU A 31 -6.88 7.25 -12.35
N LEU A 32 -6.76 7.22 -11.01
CA LEU A 32 -6.58 8.44 -10.23
C LEU A 32 -5.18 9.05 -10.39
N LEU A 33 -4.16 8.22 -10.62
CA LEU A 33 -2.77 8.67 -10.78
C LEU A 33 -2.45 9.13 -12.21
N GLU A 34 -3.22 8.74 -13.21
CA GLU A 34 -3.09 9.25 -14.57
C GLU A 34 -3.70 10.64 -14.76
N GLU A 35 -4.69 11.00 -13.92
CA GLU A 35 -5.33 12.31 -14.00
C GLU A 35 -4.35 13.47 -13.69
N GLY A 36 -4.43 14.54 -14.47
CA GLY A 36 -3.68 15.78 -14.27
C GLY A 36 -2.18 15.66 -14.55
N VAL A 37 -1.36 16.46 -13.86
CA VAL A 37 0.09 16.54 -14.06
C VAL A 37 0.85 16.35 -12.75
N PRO A 38 2.09 15.82 -12.78
CA PRO A 38 2.95 15.77 -11.60
C PRO A 38 3.20 17.17 -11.02
N SER A 39 3.26 17.26 -9.70
CA SER A 39 3.55 18.50 -8.98
C SER A 39 4.83 18.35 -8.15
N ASN A 40 5.95 18.16 -8.83
CA ASN A 40 7.27 18.01 -8.23
C ASN A 40 8.01 19.36 -8.17
N ASP A 41 8.87 19.53 -7.18
CA ASP A 41 9.56 20.80 -6.96
C ASP A 41 10.85 20.94 -7.79
N VAL A 42 11.54 19.82 -7.99
CA VAL A 42 12.89 19.80 -8.55
C VAL A 42 12.93 19.00 -9.83
N LEU A 43 13.59 19.56 -10.81
CA LEU A 43 13.98 18.88 -12.04
C LEU A 43 15.48 18.63 -11.97
N TRP A 44 15.89 17.35 -11.88
CA TRP A 44 17.29 16.97 -11.76
C TRP A 44 17.87 16.61 -13.13
N TYR A 45 18.80 17.44 -13.61
CA TYR A 45 19.50 17.16 -14.85
C TYR A 45 20.56 16.07 -14.63
N LEU A 46 20.44 14.98 -15.36
CA LEU A 46 21.30 13.80 -15.23
C LEU A 46 22.68 13.94 -15.90
N GLY A 47 22.88 14.99 -16.73
CA GLY A 47 24.11 15.19 -17.50
C GLY A 47 24.00 14.71 -18.95
N ASP A 48 24.97 15.10 -19.80
CA ASP A 48 24.97 14.80 -21.23
C ASP A 48 25.37 13.34 -21.54
N ALA A 49 26.10 12.70 -20.63
CA ALA A 49 26.65 11.36 -20.83
C ALA A 49 25.81 10.24 -20.18
N VAL A 50 24.75 10.58 -19.43
CA VAL A 50 23.97 9.62 -18.66
C VAL A 50 22.78 9.13 -19.48
N GLY A 51 22.74 7.83 -19.74
CA GLY A 51 21.64 7.18 -20.45
C GLY A 51 20.49 6.70 -19.55
N HIS A 52 20.66 6.71 -18.24
CA HIS A 52 19.68 6.26 -17.25
C HIS A 52 19.83 7.05 -15.93
N LYS A 53 18.85 6.90 -15.03
CA LYS A 53 18.96 7.53 -13.71
C LYS A 53 20.17 6.99 -12.95
N PRO A 54 20.77 7.77 -12.05
CA PRO A 54 21.88 7.32 -11.21
C PRO A 54 21.52 6.06 -10.42
N ASP A 55 22.44 5.09 -10.36
CA ASP A 55 22.28 3.87 -9.55
C ASP A 55 22.35 4.17 -8.06
N GLU A 56 23.10 5.22 -7.69
CA GLU A 56 23.17 5.70 -6.31
C GLU A 56 22.03 6.68 -6.03
N TYR A 57 21.24 6.35 -5.04
CA TYR A 57 20.30 7.29 -4.45
C TYR A 57 21.05 8.37 -3.70
N TYR A 58 21.17 9.54 -4.30
CA TYR A 58 21.43 10.72 -3.49
C TYR A 58 20.30 10.85 -2.47
N ALA A 59 20.65 10.94 -1.17
CA ALA A 59 19.69 11.23 -0.13
C ALA A 59 19.02 12.58 -0.43
N PHE A 60 17.89 12.52 -1.13
CA PHE A 60 17.15 13.72 -1.55
C PHE A 60 16.54 14.41 -0.32
N PRO A 61 16.52 15.74 -0.26
CA PRO A 61 15.98 16.46 0.89
C PRO A 61 14.52 16.09 1.21
N GLU A 62 14.26 15.82 2.48
CA GLU A 62 12.94 15.44 2.97
C GLU A 62 11.86 16.45 2.59
N GLY A 63 10.69 15.95 2.16
CA GLY A 63 9.50 16.75 1.88
C GLY A 63 9.48 17.46 0.53
N TYR A 64 10.40 17.13 -0.36
CA TYR A 64 10.42 17.59 -1.74
C TYR A 64 10.36 16.41 -2.69
N ALA A 65 9.79 16.62 -3.87
CA ALA A 65 9.76 15.61 -4.93
C ALA A 65 10.60 16.03 -6.14
N VAL A 66 11.13 15.04 -6.85
CA VAL A 66 12.07 15.23 -7.96
C VAL A 66 11.62 14.44 -9.19
N ASP A 67 11.79 15.08 -10.37
CA ASP A 67 11.79 14.40 -11.66
C ASP A 67 13.19 14.45 -12.28
N TYR A 68 13.50 13.45 -13.10
CA TYR A 68 14.75 13.40 -13.84
C TYR A 68 14.60 14.05 -15.21
N LEU A 69 15.65 14.78 -15.61
CA LEU A 69 15.71 15.50 -16.88
C LEU A 69 16.86 14.98 -17.72
N ASN A 70 16.59 14.55 -18.93
CA ASN A 70 17.59 14.20 -19.93
C ASN A 70 17.93 15.38 -20.83
N HIS A 71 18.96 15.21 -21.68
CA HIS A 71 19.46 16.22 -22.58
C HIS A 71 18.41 16.65 -23.62
N ASP A 72 17.62 15.72 -24.16
CA ASP A 72 16.63 16.03 -25.20
C ASP A 72 15.55 16.97 -24.68
N VAL A 73 14.96 16.66 -23.52
CA VAL A 73 13.93 17.51 -22.91
C VAL A 73 14.50 18.86 -22.51
N LEU A 74 15.72 18.93 -21.98
CA LEU A 74 16.40 20.19 -21.64
C LEU A 74 16.52 21.10 -22.83
N THR A 75 16.96 20.58 -23.98
CA THR A 75 17.28 21.38 -25.16
C THR A 75 16.07 21.73 -26.00
N ASN A 76 15.15 20.80 -26.17
CA ASN A 76 14.08 20.90 -27.17
C ASN A 76 12.70 21.23 -26.58
N ARG A 77 12.45 21.00 -25.29
CA ARG A 77 11.09 21.07 -24.75
C ARG A 77 10.95 21.99 -23.52
N LEU A 78 11.99 22.09 -22.69
CA LEU A 78 11.94 22.84 -21.44
C LEU A 78 11.92 24.33 -21.70
N THR A 79 10.98 25.06 -21.12
CA THR A 79 10.87 26.52 -21.17
C THR A 79 10.70 27.08 -19.77
N VAL A 80 10.80 28.43 -19.63
CA VAL A 80 10.53 29.12 -18.37
C VAL A 80 9.31 30.02 -18.55
N LYS A 81 8.31 29.86 -17.67
CA LYS A 81 7.12 30.73 -17.59
C LYS A 81 6.88 31.11 -16.14
N ASN A 82 6.80 32.43 -15.87
CA ASN A 82 6.58 32.95 -14.51
C ASN A 82 7.57 32.39 -13.45
N GLY A 83 8.84 32.21 -13.84
CA GLY A 83 9.88 31.67 -12.95
C GLY A 83 9.86 30.18 -12.76
N LEU A 84 8.92 29.42 -13.37
CA LEU A 84 8.83 27.98 -13.32
C LEU A 84 9.36 27.37 -14.62
N PHE A 85 10.08 26.25 -14.50
CA PHE A 85 10.40 25.40 -15.63
C PHE A 85 9.14 24.66 -16.05
N THR A 86 8.85 24.61 -17.34
CA THR A 86 7.62 24.02 -17.89
C THR A 86 7.89 23.26 -19.17
N ILE A 87 7.08 22.24 -19.43
CA ILE A 87 7.00 21.52 -20.71
C ILE A 87 5.59 21.67 -21.31
N PRO A 88 5.42 21.40 -22.61
CA PRO A 88 4.11 21.56 -23.28
C PRO A 88 2.96 20.80 -22.63
N GLU A 89 3.22 19.66 -22.02
CA GLU A 89 2.25 18.80 -21.33
C GLU A 89 1.73 19.38 -20.00
N GLY A 90 2.24 20.53 -19.58
CA GLY A 90 1.73 21.29 -18.43
C GLY A 90 2.44 21.02 -17.10
N ALA A 91 3.34 20.05 -17.03
CA ALA A 91 4.14 19.85 -15.81
C ALA A 91 5.09 21.05 -15.60
N SER A 92 5.36 21.37 -14.34
CA SER A 92 6.22 22.50 -13.98
C SER A 92 7.02 22.28 -12.71
N TRP A 93 8.21 22.88 -12.64
CA TRP A 93 9.16 22.73 -11.54
C TRP A 93 9.71 24.09 -11.11
N LYS A 94 10.08 24.20 -9.85
CA LYS A 94 10.59 25.44 -9.24
C LYS A 94 12.10 25.58 -9.34
N VAL A 95 12.80 24.46 -9.38
CA VAL A 95 14.26 24.40 -9.38
C VAL A 95 14.74 23.41 -10.45
N LEU A 96 15.70 23.81 -11.26
CA LEU A 96 16.48 22.91 -12.11
C LEU A 96 17.83 22.69 -11.44
N TRP A 97 18.08 21.45 -10.97
CA TRP A 97 19.30 21.10 -10.27
C TRP A 97 20.29 20.36 -11.19
N VAL A 98 21.53 20.84 -11.18
CA VAL A 98 22.66 20.29 -11.94
C VAL A 98 23.76 19.94 -10.93
N PRO A 99 23.76 18.73 -10.35
CA PRO A 99 24.68 18.35 -9.29
C PRO A 99 26.14 18.24 -9.74
N ASP A 100 26.34 17.85 -11.00
CA ASP A 100 27.65 17.63 -11.61
C ASP A 100 27.72 18.30 -12.99
N GLU A 101 28.81 19.04 -13.20
CA GLU A 101 29.10 19.72 -14.47
C GLU A 101 30.15 18.99 -15.32
N HIS A 102 30.66 17.83 -14.88
CA HIS A 102 31.58 17.04 -15.66
C HIS A 102 30.91 16.56 -16.97
N PHE A 103 31.70 16.58 -18.04
CA PHE A 103 31.24 16.17 -19.38
C PHE A 103 30.06 16.97 -19.97
N MET A 104 29.80 18.17 -19.43
CA MET A 104 28.74 19.03 -19.96
C MET A 104 29.17 19.70 -21.27
N LEU A 105 28.37 19.48 -22.34
CA LEU A 105 28.59 20.05 -23.66
C LEU A 105 28.42 21.60 -23.64
N PRO A 106 29.16 22.35 -24.48
CA PRO A 106 28.97 23.79 -24.60
C PRO A 106 27.53 24.20 -24.92
N ALA A 107 26.81 23.43 -25.73
CA ALA A 107 25.40 23.67 -26.06
C ALA A 107 24.51 23.57 -24.81
N THR A 108 24.74 22.57 -23.95
CA THR A 108 24.02 22.40 -22.68
C THR A 108 24.27 23.56 -21.74
N ARG A 109 25.51 23.98 -21.56
CA ARG A 109 25.87 25.18 -20.76
C ARG A 109 25.14 26.41 -21.24
N LYS A 110 25.16 26.64 -22.57
CA LYS A 110 24.45 27.75 -23.21
C LYS A 110 22.95 27.68 -22.90
N ARG A 111 22.36 26.52 -23.05
CA ARG A 111 20.92 26.32 -22.80
C ARG A 111 20.51 26.60 -21.35
N LEU A 112 21.28 26.10 -20.40
CA LEU A 112 21.08 26.36 -18.96
C LEU A 112 21.17 27.86 -18.63
N ALA A 113 22.15 28.54 -19.23
CA ALA A 113 22.30 30.02 -19.08
C ALA A 113 21.09 30.77 -19.66
N GLU A 114 20.55 30.36 -20.82
CA GLU A 114 19.35 30.91 -21.42
C GLU A 114 18.12 30.72 -20.50
N LEU A 115 17.94 29.55 -19.94
CA LEU A 115 16.85 29.26 -19.02
C LEU A 115 16.96 30.10 -17.73
N ALA A 116 18.17 30.24 -17.19
CA ALA A 116 18.42 31.12 -16.03
C ALA A 116 18.14 32.60 -16.36
N LYS A 117 18.57 33.10 -17.54
CA LYS A 117 18.27 34.45 -18.02
C LYS A 117 16.78 34.72 -18.21
N SER A 118 16.01 33.64 -18.53
CA SER A 118 14.55 33.72 -18.63
C SER A 118 13.84 33.68 -17.26
N GLY A 119 14.59 33.71 -16.15
CA GLY A 119 14.07 33.77 -14.79
C GLY A 119 13.91 32.39 -14.11
N GLY A 120 14.38 31.30 -14.75
CA GLY A 120 14.39 29.96 -14.15
C GLY A 120 15.49 29.84 -13.08
N LYS A 121 15.18 29.18 -11.97
CA LYS A 121 16.13 28.95 -10.87
C LYS A 121 17.00 27.73 -11.16
N VAL A 122 18.12 27.93 -11.86
CA VAL A 122 19.13 26.90 -12.13
C VAL A 122 20.11 26.85 -10.97
N VAL A 123 20.36 25.66 -10.41
CA VAL A 123 21.24 25.43 -9.25
C VAL A 123 22.33 24.46 -9.64
N PHE A 124 23.57 24.92 -9.56
CA PHE A 124 24.76 24.10 -9.79
C PHE A 124 25.38 23.66 -8.48
N GLY A 125 25.95 22.45 -8.47
CA GLY A 125 26.68 21.89 -7.33
C GLY A 125 25.85 20.86 -6.56
N GLY A 126 26.52 20.26 -5.56
CA GLY A 126 25.98 19.14 -4.80
C GLY A 126 24.76 19.45 -3.93
N LYS A 127 24.43 18.51 -3.06
CA LYS A 127 23.23 18.56 -2.20
C LYS A 127 23.08 19.84 -1.39
N ASP A 128 24.18 20.40 -0.85
CA ASP A 128 24.11 21.63 -0.04
C ASP A 128 23.61 22.83 -0.83
N ALA A 129 23.99 22.93 -2.12
CA ALA A 129 23.50 23.98 -3.01
C ALA A 129 22.00 23.80 -3.27
N LEU A 130 21.54 22.58 -3.47
CA LEU A 130 20.13 22.26 -3.63
C LEU A 130 19.35 22.62 -2.36
N VAL A 131 19.78 22.16 -1.18
CA VAL A 131 19.11 22.44 0.11
C VAL A 131 18.95 23.92 0.32
N LYS A 132 20.04 24.71 0.09
CA LYS A 132 19.98 26.18 0.19
C LYS A 132 18.95 26.79 -0.77
N ALA A 133 18.86 26.26 -1.98
CA ALA A 133 17.88 26.72 -2.96
C ALA A 133 16.43 26.40 -2.54
N LEU A 134 16.22 25.25 -1.91
CA LEU A 134 14.91 24.77 -1.48
C LEU A 134 14.34 25.51 -0.26
N LEU A 135 15.16 26.22 0.52
CA LEU A 135 14.69 27.05 1.65
C LEU A 135 13.64 28.08 1.24
N THR A 136 13.69 28.58 0.00
CA THR A 136 12.72 29.54 -0.52
C THR A 136 11.49 28.89 -1.16
N VAL A 137 11.50 27.57 -1.37
CA VAL A 137 10.41 26.81 -1.97
C VAL A 137 9.42 26.33 -0.92
N GLY A 138 9.92 25.92 0.24
CA GLY A 138 9.15 25.27 1.29
C GLY A 138 8.82 23.81 0.95
N LYS A 139 8.77 22.96 1.99
CA LYS A 139 8.44 21.55 1.84
C LYS A 139 7.03 21.36 1.30
N ASP A 140 6.84 20.40 0.40
CA ASP A 140 5.52 19.99 -0.07
C ASP A 140 4.82 19.10 0.95
N VAL A 141 5.57 18.19 1.58
CA VAL A 141 5.08 17.34 2.67
C VAL A 141 6.00 17.48 3.88
N SER A 142 5.41 17.58 5.06
CA SER A 142 6.12 17.59 6.34
C SER A 142 5.45 16.64 7.31
N THR A 143 6.24 15.88 8.07
CA THR A 143 5.72 14.90 9.01
C THR A 143 6.28 15.09 10.41
N VAL A 144 5.56 14.60 11.42
CA VAL A 144 6.04 14.49 12.80
C VAL A 144 5.68 13.08 13.31
N PRO A 145 6.67 12.22 13.55
CA PRO A 145 8.13 12.46 13.46
C PRO A 145 8.60 12.75 12.02
N ALA A 146 9.74 13.44 11.90
CA ALA A 146 10.37 13.70 10.61
C ALA A 146 10.85 12.39 9.96
N LEU A 147 10.73 12.31 8.63
CA LEU A 147 11.11 11.10 7.87
C LEU A 147 12.63 11.01 7.65
N GLY A 148 13.32 12.17 7.61
CA GLY A 148 14.72 12.24 7.20
C GLY A 148 14.90 12.28 5.68
N ASP A 149 16.14 12.56 5.26
CA ASP A 149 16.49 12.67 3.86
C ASP A 149 16.61 11.30 3.19
N GLY A 150 16.22 11.22 1.93
CA GLY A 150 16.29 10.02 1.09
C GLY A 150 14.92 9.38 0.85
N LEU A 151 14.94 8.15 0.32
CA LEU A 151 13.75 7.34 0.24
C LEU A 151 13.37 6.84 1.63
N ASN A 152 12.21 7.25 2.09
CA ASN A 152 11.65 6.70 3.30
C ASN A 152 10.63 5.61 2.92
N GLU A 153 10.99 4.35 3.19
CA GLU A 153 10.13 3.20 2.89
C GLU A 153 8.93 3.11 3.85
N ASP A 154 8.96 3.81 5.00
CA ASP A 154 7.85 3.80 5.95
C ASP A 154 6.71 4.74 5.55
N PHE A 155 7.02 5.79 4.76
CA PHE A 155 6.03 6.76 4.29
C PHE A 155 6.46 7.33 2.93
N MET A 156 5.81 6.88 1.88
CA MET A 156 6.02 7.34 0.50
C MET A 156 4.84 8.20 0.04
N TRP A 157 5.10 9.14 -0.85
CA TRP A 157 4.05 9.99 -1.39
C TRP A 157 4.36 10.45 -2.81
N LEU A 158 3.27 10.77 -3.55
CA LEU A 158 3.29 11.42 -4.85
C LEU A 158 2.27 12.56 -4.82
N HIS A 159 2.57 13.66 -5.53
CA HIS A 159 1.65 14.81 -5.67
C HIS A 159 1.27 15.03 -7.12
N ARG A 160 -0.03 15.14 -7.37
CA ARG A 160 -0.57 15.50 -8.70
C ARG A 160 -1.49 16.70 -8.61
N LYS A 161 -1.39 17.57 -9.61
CA LYS A 161 -2.29 18.70 -9.83
C LYS A 161 -3.37 18.29 -10.83
N VAL A 162 -4.63 18.25 -10.41
CA VAL A 162 -5.78 17.83 -11.24
C VAL A 162 -6.74 19.03 -11.37
N GLY A 163 -6.50 19.87 -12.38
CA GLY A 163 -7.21 21.16 -12.50
C GLY A 163 -6.96 22.04 -11.28
N VAL A 164 -8.01 22.32 -10.52
CA VAL A 164 -7.94 23.15 -9.28
C VAL A 164 -7.65 22.31 -8.03
N MET A 165 -7.71 20.98 -8.15
CA MET A 165 -7.51 20.03 -7.06
C MET A 165 -6.04 19.63 -6.95
N ASP A 166 -5.59 19.44 -5.71
CA ASP A 166 -4.30 18.79 -5.41
C ASP A 166 -4.59 17.41 -4.81
N ARG A 167 -3.95 16.39 -5.38
CA ARG A 167 -4.10 14.99 -4.96
C ARG A 167 -2.76 14.41 -4.56
N TYR A 168 -2.66 13.95 -3.34
CA TYR A 168 -1.51 13.21 -2.83
C TYR A 168 -1.86 11.74 -2.72
N PHE A 169 -1.06 10.87 -3.32
CA PHE A 169 -1.10 9.44 -3.07
C PHE A 169 -0.07 9.13 -2.01
N VAL A 170 -0.51 8.56 -0.90
CA VAL A 170 0.32 8.29 0.27
C VAL A 170 0.30 6.79 0.53
N VAL A 171 1.48 6.20 0.75
CA VAL A 171 1.65 4.77 0.99
C VAL A 171 2.49 4.57 2.25
N ALA A 172 2.01 3.72 3.16
CA ALA A 172 2.78 3.28 4.31
C ALA A 172 3.65 2.06 3.96
N GLY A 173 4.78 1.94 4.63
CA GLY A 173 5.63 0.77 4.57
C GLY A 173 5.01 -0.47 5.22
N THR A 174 5.78 -1.56 5.28
CA THR A 174 5.32 -2.86 5.80
C THR A 174 5.03 -2.88 7.31
N SER A 175 5.47 -1.86 8.05
CA SER A 175 5.18 -1.69 9.48
C SER A 175 3.97 -0.80 9.74
N GLY A 176 3.35 -0.23 8.69
CA GLY A 176 2.37 0.83 8.82
C GLY A 176 3.03 2.17 9.19
N TRP A 177 2.21 3.22 9.32
CA TRP A 177 2.71 4.53 9.70
C TRP A 177 1.67 5.32 10.51
N SER A 178 2.12 6.08 11.49
CA SER A 178 1.26 6.99 12.26
C SER A 178 2.04 8.25 12.64
N GLY A 179 1.49 9.41 12.31
CA GLY A 179 2.11 10.68 12.63
C GLY A 179 1.28 11.87 12.13
N LYS A 180 1.69 13.08 12.49
CA LYS A 180 1.09 14.29 11.91
C LYS A 180 1.66 14.51 10.52
N VAL A 181 0.80 14.81 9.56
CA VAL A 181 1.17 15.14 8.18
C VAL A 181 0.68 16.54 7.85
N SER A 182 1.53 17.34 7.25
CA SER A 182 1.16 18.64 6.71
C SER A 182 1.58 18.71 5.24
N PHE A 183 0.64 19.03 4.39
CA PHE A 183 0.85 19.30 2.97
C PHE A 183 0.92 20.81 2.74
N ARG A 184 1.69 21.25 1.75
CA ARG A 184 1.85 22.68 1.40
C ARG A 184 0.53 23.32 0.97
N VAL A 185 -0.42 22.54 0.50
CA VAL A 185 -1.72 23.00 0.02
C VAL A 185 -2.63 23.31 1.20
N ASN A 186 -3.36 24.43 1.09
CA ASN A 186 -4.37 24.84 2.07
C ASN A 186 -5.78 24.45 1.63
N GLY A 187 -6.69 24.32 2.60
CA GLY A 187 -8.11 24.06 2.35
C GLY A 187 -8.64 22.83 3.04
N ALA A 188 -9.90 22.53 2.76
CA ALA A 188 -10.52 21.31 3.23
C ALA A 188 -9.92 20.11 2.50
N ALA A 189 -9.59 19.08 3.26
CA ALA A 189 -9.05 17.84 2.73
C ALA A 189 -9.99 16.65 2.97
N ALA A 190 -9.98 15.71 2.05
CA ALA A 190 -10.60 14.41 2.23
C ALA A 190 -9.56 13.30 2.04
N VAL A 191 -9.61 12.28 2.89
CA VAL A 191 -8.87 11.03 2.70
C VAL A 191 -9.80 10.05 2.00
N TYR A 192 -9.32 9.43 0.93
CA TYR A 192 -9.99 8.37 0.19
C TYR A 192 -9.15 7.10 0.22
N ASP A 193 -9.72 6.02 0.72
CA ASP A 193 -9.13 4.68 0.72
C ASP A 193 -9.62 3.91 -0.51
N PRO A 194 -8.76 3.62 -1.50
CA PRO A 194 -9.16 2.95 -2.73
C PRO A 194 -9.49 1.47 -2.54
N VAL A 195 -9.08 0.86 -1.42
CA VAL A 195 -9.43 -0.53 -1.10
C VAL A 195 -10.83 -0.60 -0.53
N SER A 196 -11.16 0.17 0.50
CA SER A 196 -12.48 0.14 1.15
C SER A 196 -13.53 0.96 0.39
N GLY A 197 -13.11 1.97 -0.35
CA GLY A 197 -13.96 2.99 -0.95
C GLY A 197 -14.42 4.04 0.07
N GLU A 198 -13.92 4.01 1.30
CA GLU A 198 -14.24 5.02 2.31
C GLU A 198 -13.64 6.37 1.95
N ARG A 199 -14.42 7.43 2.16
CA ARG A 199 -13.98 8.82 2.07
C ARG A 199 -14.38 9.57 3.34
N TYR A 200 -13.43 10.24 3.98
CA TYR A 200 -13.69 11.00 5.20
C TYR A 200 -12.94 12.34 5.21
N ALA A 201 -13.54 13.33 5.90
CA ALA A 201 -12.92 14.63 6.09
C ALA A 201 -11.68 14.52 6.97
N TRP A 202 -10.61 15.16 6.56
CA TRP A 202 -9.36 15.23 7.30
C TRP A 202 -8.84 16.68 7.31
N ARG A 203 -8.14 17.06 8.37
CA ARG A 203 -7.58 18.40 8.50
C ARG A 203 -6.07 18.36 8.30
N ASN A 204 -5.57 19.21 7.45
CA ASN A 204 -4.13 19.34 7.22
C ASN A 204 -3.38 19.60 8.53
N GLY A 205 -2.37 18.78 8.83
CA GLY A 205 -1.64 18.79 10.10
C GLY A 205 -2.18 17.86 11.20
N ASP A 206 -3.32 17.20 10.99
CA ASP A 206 -3.82 16.17 11.91
C ASP A 206 -3.01 14.86 11.75
N VAL A 207 -3.21 13.94 12.69
CA VAL A 207 -2.63 12.59 12.62
C VAL A 207 -3.25 11.83 11.45
N LEU A 208 -2.40 11.20 10.66
CA LEU A 208 -2.77 10.21 9.66
C LEU A 208 -2.28 8.85 10.15
N GLU A 209 -3.18 7.88 10.23
CA GLU A 209 -2.88 6.49 10.63
C GLU A 209 -3.09 5.58 9.44
N LEU A 210 -2.04 4.86 9.05
CA LEU A 210 -2.04 3.91 7.95
C LEU A 210 -1.60 2.54 8.44
N HIS A 211 -2.35 1.52 8.07
CA HIS A 211 -1.99 0.12 8.33
C HIS A 211 -0.78 -0.31 7.49
N PRO A 212 -0.14 -1.44 7.81
CA PRO A 212 0.93 -2.02 6.98
C PRO A 212 0.57 -2.07 5.49
N SER A 213 1.42 -1.47 4.66
CA SER A 213 1.28 -1.38 3.21
C SER A 213 -0.03 -0.73 2.72
N GLN A 214 -0.76 -0.04 3.56
CA GLN A 214 -1.96 0.70 3.17
C GLN A 214 -1.60 1.92 2.33
N SER A 215 -2.41 2.17 1.30
CA SER A 215 -2.36 3.38 0.48
C SER A 215 -3.66 4.15 0.54
N VAL A 216 -3.56 5.48 0.53
CA VAL A 216 -4.71 6.39 0.50
C VAL A 216 -4.44 7.56 -0.43
N PHE A 217 -5.50 8.20 -0.89
CA PHE A 217 -5.44 9.50 -1.54
C PHE A 217 -5.86 10.58 -0.55
N VAL A 218 -5.06 11.66 -0.45
CA VAL A 218 -5.43 12.89 0.28
C VAL A 218 -5.69 13.97 -0.76
N GLU A 219 -6.92 14.46 -0.81
CA GLU A 219 -7.39 15.37 -1.85
C GLU A 219 -7.80 16.73 -1.27
N PHE A 220 -7.30 17.81 -1.84
CA PHE A 220 -7.62 19.20 -1.53
C PHE A 220 -8.34 19.85 -2.71
N GLY A 221 -9.41 20.58 -2.44
CA GLY A 221 -10.19 21.26 -3.48
C GLY A 221 -11.05 20.35 -4.35
N GLY A 222 -11.12 19.06 -4.00
CA GLY A 222 -11.96 18.06 -4.64
C GLY A 222 -13.31 17.88 -3.93
N GLU A 223 -13.88 16.69 -4.10
CA GLU A 223 -15.12 16.30 -3.41
C GLU A 223 -14.92 16.33 -1.90
N THR A 224 -15.67 17.18 -1.23
CA THR A 224 -15.60 17.32 0.23
C THR A 224 -16.30 16.19 0.92
N ALA A 225 -15.62 15.54 1.84
CA ALA A 225 -16.28 14.62 2.77
C ALA A 225 -16.89 15.42 3.93
N SER A 226 -18.18 15.25 4.17
CA SER A 226 -18.89 15.96 5.24
C SER A 226 -18.64 15.39 6.64
N LYS A 227 -18.02 14.21 6.75
CA LYS A 227 -17.85 13.49 8.00
C LYS A 227 -16.38 13.17 8.26
N ARG A 228 -15.95 13.40 9.51
CA ARG A 228 -14.69 12.85 10.02
C ARG A 228 -14.79 11.33 10.14
N ARG A 229 -13.63 10.66 10.23
CA ARG A 229 -13.60 9.22 10.51
C ARG A 229 -14.29 8.96 11.84
N ASN A 230 -15.45 8.30 11.81
CA ASN A 230 -16.27 8.06 12.98
C ASN A 230 -15.54 7.12 13.95
N GLN A 231 -15.69 7.37 15.26
CA GLN A 231 -15.15 6.48 16.28
C GLN A 231 -15.81 5.11 16.19
N LYS A 232 -14.98 4.08 16.11
CA LYS A 232 -15.40 2.68 16.21
C LYS A 232 -15.71 2.39 17.69
N ARG A 233 -16.91 1.89 18.01
CA ARG A 233 -17.26 1.35 19.33
C ARG A 233 -17.39 -0.16 19.23
N GLU A 234 -16.60 -0.89 20.02
CA GLU A 234 -16.70 -2.34 20.06
C GLU A 234 -18.08 -2.77 20.54
N VAL A 235 -18.68 -3.70 19.80
CA VAL A 235 -19.95 -4.33 20.15
C VAL A 235 -19.65 -5.65 20.85
N ALA A 236 -20.12 -5.81 22.07
CA ALA A 236 -19.95 -7.05 22.81
C ALA A 236 -20.56 -8.21 22.01
N CYS A 237 -19.72 -9.14 21.59
CA CYS A 237 -20.10 -10.31 20.84
C CYS A 237 -19.24 -11.50 21.25
N LYS A 238 -19.89 -12.64 21.50
CA LYS A 238 -19.19 -13.89 21.81
C LYS A 238 -19.35 -14.84 20.63
N PHE A 239 -18.23 -15.20 20.03
CA PHE A 239 -18.18 -16.22 18.99
C PHE A 239 -18.18 -17.61 19.63
N ALA A 240 -18.93 -18.54 19.05
CA ALA A 240 -18.84 -19.97 19.39
C ALA A 240 -17.46 -20.52 19.00
N PRO A 241 -17.08 -21.73 19.44
CA PRO A 241 -15.89 -22.38 18.93
C PRO A 241 -15.87 -22.42 17.39
N TRP A 242 -14.69 -22.21 16.82
CA TRP A 242 -14.50 -22.17 15.38
C TRP A 242 -14.37 -23.58 14.80
N ARG A 243 -15.16 -23.92 13.81
CA ARG A 243 -14.91 -25.09 12.97
C ARG A 243 -13.97 -24.68 11.84
N LEU A 244 -12.79 -25.31 11.79
CA LEU A 244 -11.79 -25.12 10.75
C LEU A 244 -11.73 -26.35 9.88
N SER A 245 -11.92 -26.21 8.57
CA SER A 245 -11.95 -27.30 7.60
C SER A 245 -10.87 -27.13 6.54
N PHE A 246 -10.18 -28.21 6.20
CA PHE A 246 -9.16 -28.25 5.15
C PHE A 246 -9.55 -29.21 4.03
N PRO A 247 -9.13 -28.97 2.79
CA PRO A 247 -9.29 -29.91 1.69
C PRO A 247 -8.55 -31.22 1.96
N LYS A 248 -9.13 -32.34 1.50
CA LYS A 248 -8.52 -33.67 1.56
C LYS A 248 -7.18 -33.77 0.82
N GLY A 249 -6.29 -34.62 1.30
CA GLY A 249 -5.08 -35.00 0.58
C GLY A 249 -3.88 -34.05 0.74
N TRP A 250 -4.00 -32.98 1.56
CA TRP A 250 -2.93 -32.00 1.79
C TRP A 250 -2.26 -32.10 3.17
N GLY A 251 -2.46 -33.21 3.89
CA GLY A 251 -1.80 -33.51 5.15
C GLY A 251 -2.46 -32.94 6.39
N ALA A 252 -3.34 -31.94 6.25
CA ALA A 252 -4.12 -31.39 7.36
C ALA A 252 -5.39 -32.24 7.63
N PRO A 253 -5.88 -32.32 8.89
CA PRO A 253 -7.16 -32.96 9.22
C PRO A 253 -8.32 -32.21 8.50
N GLU A 254 -9.33 -32.99 8.02
CA GLU A 254 -10.46 -32.40 7.31
C GLU A 254 -11.24 -31.40 8.15
N ASN A 255 -11.36 -31.63 9.46
CA ASN A 255 -12.07 -30.76 10.38
C ASN A 255 -11.34 -30.69 11.73
N VAL A 256 -11.28 -29.49 12.28
CA VAL A 256 -10.73 -29.20 13.60
C VAL A 256 -11.62 -28.18 14.29
N THR A 257 -11.88 -28.35 15.58
CA THR A 257 -12.55 -27.36 16.41
C THR A 257 -11.51 -26.56 17.20
N LEU A 258 -11.61 -25.24 17.15
CA LEU A 258 -10.72 -24.32 17.84
C LEU A 258 -11.53 -23.46 18.83
N ASP A 259 -11.17 -23.53 20.12
CA ASP A 259 -11.74 -22.65 21.13
C ASP A 259 -11.21 -21.21 21.03
N ALA A 260 -10.01 -21.05 20.46
CA ALA A 260 -9.38 -19.76 20.20
C ALA A 260 -8.64 -19.78 18.85
N LEU A 261 -8.70 -18.66 18.14
CA LEU A 261 -7.97 -18.47 16.88
C LEU A 261 -6.46 -18.46 17.13
N ARG A 262 -5.73 -19.13 16.26
CA ARG A 262 -4.27 -19.18 16.26
C ARG A 262 -3.75 -19.58 14.89
N SER A 263 -2.45 -19.40 14.66
CA SER A 263 -1.81 -19.83 13.42
C SER A 263 -1.97 -21.34 13.21
N TRP A 264 -2.17 -21.79 11.96
CA TRP A 264 -2.15 -23.22 11.60
C TRP A 264 -0.85 -23.89 12.02
N THR A 265 0.26 -23.16 12.02
CA THR A 265 1.59 -23.64 12.43
C THR A 265 1.68 -23.94 13.93
N GLU A 266 0.73 -23.43 14.73
CA GLU A 266 0.69 -23.53 16.21
C GLU A 266 -0.43 -24.43 16.74
N ILE A 267 -1.26 -25.00 15.85
CA ILE A 267 -2.36 -25.88 16.29
C ILE A 267 -1.76 -27.16 16.91
N SER A 268 -2.14 -27.40 18.16
CA SER A 268 -1.72 -28.60 18.89
C SER A 268 -2.24 -29.86 18.18
N GLY A 269 -1.42 -30.94 18.14
CA GLY A 269 -1.74 -32.17 17.46
C GLY A 269 -1.58 -32.15 15.95
N PHE A 270 -1.27 -31.03 15.32
CA PHE A 270 -0.92 -31.01 13.90
C PHE A 270 0.45 -31.64 13.65
N THR A 271 0.53 -32.53 12.64
CA THR A 271 1.79 -33.03 12.10
C THR A 271 2.59 -31.90 11.43
N ALA A 272 3.86 -32.10 11.16
CA ALA A 272 4.69 -31.14 10.43
C ALA A 272 4.09 -30.81 9.04
N GLU A 273 3.51 -31.80 8.36
CA GLU A 273 2.82 -31.61 7.09
C GLU A 273 1.55 -30.75 7.23
N ALA A 274 0.74 -30.99 8.26
CA ALA A 274 -0.46 -30.22 8.55
C ALA A 274 -0.13 -28.74 8.86
N LYS A 275 0.91 -28.51 9.65
CA LYS A 275 1.41 -27.15 9.96
C LYS A 275 1.89 -26.40 8.73
N ALA A 276 2.39 -27.10 7.74
CA ALA A 276 2.87 -26.57 6.47
C ALA A 276 1.78 -26.40 5.40
N TYR A 277 0.50 -26.61 5.75
CA TYR A 277 -0.59 -26.48 4.79
C TYR A 277 -0.55 -25.15 4.06
N SER A 278 -0.68 -25.21 2.74
CA SER A 278 -0.82 -24.05 1.84
C SER A 278 -2.02 -24.24 0.91
N GLY A 279 -2.82 -23.20 0.80
CA GLY A 279 -4.08 -23.22 0.06
C GLY A 279 -5.18 -22.53 0.83
N THR A 280 -6.43 -22.90 0.57
CA THR A 280 -7.59 -22.32 1.23
C THR A 280 -8.15 -23.27 2.29
N ALA A 281 -8.34 -22.75 3.50
CA ALA A 281 -9.10 -23.39 4.56
C ALA A 281 -10.32 -22.56 4.94
N VAL A 282 -11.34 -23.20 5.48
CA VAL A 282 -12.64 -22.61 5.78
C VAL A 282 -12.86 -22.57 7.27
N TYR A 283 -13.11 -21.39 7.81
CA TYR A 283 -13.54 -21.15 9.18
C TYR A 283 -15.03 -20.91 9.22
N GLU A 284 -15.72 -21.53 10.17
CA GLU A 284 -17.14 -21.28 10.44
C GLU A 284 -17.37 -21.13 11.95
N THR A 285 -18.17 -20.15 12.33
CA THR A 285 -18.62 -19.94 13.72
C THR A 285 -19.99 -19.30 13.76
N GLU A 286 -20.66 -19.45 14.89
CA GLU A 286 -21.91 -18.76 15.19
C GLU A 286 -21.68 -17.67 16.23
N PHE A 287 -22.49 -16.62 16.18
CA PHE A 287 -22.50 -15.58 17.20
C PHE A 287 -23.89 -14.95 17.33
N ASP A 288 -24.18 -14.46 18.54
CA ASP A 288 -25.38 -13.68 18.78
C ASP A 288 -25.08 -12.18 18.71
N PHE A 289 -25.89 -11.45 17.94
CA PHE A 289 -25.72 -10.02 17.72
C PHE A 289 -26.88 -9.24 18.34
N GLY A 290 -26.58 -8.38 19.33
CA GLY A 290 -27.58 -7.55 20.01
C GLY A 290 -28.06 -6.35 19.23
N GLY A 291 -27.33 -5.96 18.18
CA GLY A 291 -27.60 -4.75 17.38
C GLY A 291 -26.58 -3.66 17.59
N VAL A 292 -26.66 -2.63 16.76
CA VAL A 292 -25.96 -1.35 16.90
C VAL A 292 -27.01 -0.24 17.06
N ALA A 293 -26.58 0.96 17.44
CA ALA A 293 -27.48 2.13 17.52
C ALA A 293 -28.17 2.40 16.17
N ASP A 294 -29.37 2.97 16.20
CA ASP A 294 -30.14 3.24 14.99
C ASP A 294 -29.36 4.11 14.00
N GLY A 295 -29.29 3.64 12.77
CA GLY A 295 -28.56 4.28 11.70
C GLY A 295 -27.04 4.16 11.78
N ALA A 296 -26.48 3.43 12.75
CA ALA A 296 -25.06 3.08 12.79
C ALA A 296 -24.73 1.97 11.81
N ARG A 297 -23.49 1.98 11.26
CA ARG A 297 -22.94 0.87 10.50
C ARG A 297 -22.39 -0.19 11.43
N CYS A 298 -22.42 -1.44 11.03
CA CYS A 298 -21.76 -2.56 11.70
C CYS A 298 -20.56 -3.02 10.89
N VAL A 299 -19.37 -3.01 11.47
CA VAL A 299 -18.12 -3.42 10.83
C VAL A 299 -17.60 -4.67 11.52
N LEU A 300 -17.35 -5.72 10.75
CA LEU A 300 -16.62 -6.91 11.17
C LEU A 300 -15.13 -6.65 10.95
N ASP A 301 -14.33 -6.90 11.98
CA ASP A 301 -12.87 -6.85 11.94
C ASP A 301 -12.33 -8.23 12.30
N LEU A 302 -11.58 -8.84 11.40
CA LEU A 302 -11.00 -10.19 11.61
C LEU A 302 -9.68 -10.14 12.40
N GLY A 303 -9.19 -8.93 12.73
CA GLY A 303 -7.87 -8.73 13.30
C GLY A 303 -6.79 -9.15 12.30
N ARG A 304 -5.79 -9.89 12.77
CA ARG A 304 -4.70 -10.36 11.91
C ARG A 304 -5.10 -11.60 11.10
N VAL A 305 -4.88 -11.55 9.80
CA VAL A 305 -5.11 -12.64 8.84
C VAL A 305 -3.88 -12.84 7.95
N GLU A 306 -3.56 -14.10 7.65
CA GLU A 306 -2.44 -14.49 6.78
C GLU A 306 -2.93 -15.41 5.65
N SER A 307 -3.23 -14.97 4.43
CA SER A 307 -2.99 -13.63 3.82
C SER A 307 -4.29 -13.03 3.28
N ILE A 308 -5.22 -13.83 2.72
CA ILE A 308 -6.46 -13.37 2.09
C ILE A 308 -7.65 -14.01 2.78
N ALA A 309 -8.66 -13.21 3.12
CA ALA A 309 -9.90 -13.67 3.74
C ALA A 309 -11.11 -13.33 2.88
N LYS A 310 -11.84 -14.32 2.43
CA LYS A 310 -13.15 -14.13 1.78
C LYS A 310 -14.26 -14.35 2.79
N VAL A 311 -15.00 -13.30 3.08
CA VAL A 311 -15.98 -13.23 4.17
C VAL A 311 -17.38 -13.49 3.65
N TYR A 312 -18.10 -14.38 4.34
CA TYR A 312 -19.53 -14.63 4.15
C TYR A 312 -20.27 -14.48 5.48
N LEU A 313 -21.40 -13.83 5.46
CA LEU A 313 -22.27 -13.70 6.63
C LEU A 313 -23.70 -14.15 6.27
N ASN A 314 -24.23 -15.09 7.06
CA ASN A 314 -25.55 -15.68 6.84
C ASN A 314 -25.72 -16.26 5.42
N GLY A 315 -24.67 -16.90 4.89
CA GLY A 315 -24.65 -17.52 3.56
C GLY A 315 -24.44 -16.56 2.40
N LYS A 316 -24.35 -15.26 2.64
CA LYS A 316 -24.11 -14.25 1.60
C LYS A 316 -22.65 -13.81 1.60
N GLU A 317 -22.06 -13.71 0.42
CA GLU A 317 -20.73 -13.12 0.24
C GLU A 317 -20.75 -11.63 0.62
N VAL A 318 -19.81 -11.22 1.47
CA VAL A 318 -19.66 -9.83 1.92
C VAL A 318 -18.54 -9.16 1.15
N ARG A 319 -17.31 -9.69 1.27
CA ARG A 319 -16.12 -9.10 0.66
C ARG A 319 -14.93 -10.05 0.71
N THR A 320 -13.99 -9.89 -0.21
CA THR A 320 -12.62 -10.42 -0.12
C THR A 320 -11.70 -9.35 0.44
N LEU A 321 -10.98 -9.68 1.52
CA LEU A 321 -9.99 -8.85 2.20
C LEU A 321 -8.61 -9.42 1.90
N TRP A 322 -7.74 -8.64 1.27
CA TRP A 322 -6.44 -9.10 0.79
C TRP A 322 -5.27 -8.29 1.36
N CYS A 323 -5.55 -7.22 2.10
CA CYS A 323 -4.61 -6.38 2.82
C CYS A 323 -5.25 -5.84 4.09
N GLU A 324 -4.43 -5.32 5.00
CA GLU A 324 -4.91 -4.63 6.20
C GLU A 324 -5.59 -3.28 5.88
N PRO A 325 -6.59 -2.88 6.69
CA PRO A 325 -7.18 -3.64 7.79
C PRO A 325 -8.14 -4.73 7.27
N TYR A 326 -8.06 -5.93 7.86
CA TYR A 326 -8.97 -7.03 7.51
C TYR A 326 -10.37 -6.81 8.06
N SER A 327 -11.02 -5.76 7.61
CA SER A 327 -12.34 -5.34 8.08
C SER A 327 -13.30 -5.00 6.94
N CYS A 328 -14.60 -5.27 7.14
CA CYS A 328 -15.64 -4.98 6.15
C CYS A 328 -16.95 -4.56 6.81
N ASP A 329 -17.72 -3.74 6.09
CA ASP A 329 -19.07 -3.34 6.49
C ASP A 329 -20.05 -4.53 6.31
N VAL A 330 -20.61 -4.98 7.41
CA VAL A 330 -21.58 -6.09 7.45
C VAL A 330 -23.00 -5.63 7.75
N THR A 331 -23.28 -4.33 7.76
CA THR A 331 -24.58 -3.75 8.14
C THR A 331 -25.77 -4.39 7.44
N LYS A 332 -25.63 -4.66 6.13
CA LYS A 332 -26.67 -5.27 5.30
C LYS A 332 -26.80 -6.79 5.44
N PHE A 333 -25.89 -7.42 6.15
CA PHE A 333 -25.77 -8.89 6.23
C PHE A 333 -26.02 -9.41 7.63
N VAL A 334 -25.70 -8.63 8.67
CA VAL A 334 -25.93 -9.00 10.07
C VAL A 334 -27.40 -8.83 10.45
N LYS A 335 -27.90 -9.72 11.29
CA LYS A 335 -29.27 -9.66 11.84
C LYS A 335 -29.25 -9.77 13.36
N LYS A 336 -30.22 -9.20 14.05
CA LYS A 336 -30.39 -9.42 15.51
C LYS A 336 -30.57 -10.91 15.81
N GLY A 337 -29.94 -11.39 16.89
CA GLY A 337 -29.90 -12.79 17.29
C GLY A 337 -28.79 -13.56 16.56
N LYS A 338 -29.05 -14.82 16.27
CA LYS A 338 -28.05 -15.76 15.71
C LYS A 338 -27.61 -15.39 14.30
N ASN A 339 -26.30 -15.38 14.11
CA ASN A 339 -25.63 -15.21 12.83
C ASN A 339 -24.61 -16.31 12.61
N VAL A 340 -24.34 -16.67 11.36
CA VAL A 340 -23.31 -17.63 10.95
C VAL A 340 -22.27 -16.86 10.15
N LEU A 341 -21.04 -16.83 10.66
CA LEU A 341 -19.88 -16.26 9.98
C LEU A 341 -19.07 -17.41 9.35
N LYS A 342 -18.83 -17.32 8.04
CA LYS A 342 -17.90 -18.19 7.32
C LYS A 342 -16.81 -17.34 6.72
N VAL A 343 -15.55 -17.76 6.88
CA VAL A 343 -14.38 -17.09 6.29
C VAL A 343 -13.50 -18.12 5.59
N GLU A 344 -13.29 -17.94 4.29
CA GLU A 344 -12.32 -18.71 3.52
C GLU A 344 -10.98 -18.00 3.58
N VAL A 345 -9.96 -18.62 4.17
CA VAL A 345 -8.62 -18.04 4.28
C VAL A 345 -7.67 -18.75 3.34
N THR A 346 -6.97 -17.98 2.53
CA THR A 346 -5.99 -18.47 1.56
C THR A 346 -4.63 -17.89 1.90
N ASN A 347 -3.65 -18.76 2.22
CA ASN A 347 -2.25 -18.38 2.40
C ASN A 347 -1.43 -18.64 1.12
N THR A 348 -0.14 -18.30 1.14
CA THR A 348 0.79 -18.51 0.04
C THR A 348 1.39 -19.93 0.06
N TRP A 349 2.06 -20.34 -1.03
CA TRP A 349 2.79 -21.60 -1.10
C TRP A 349 3.99 -21.71 -0.15
N ARG A 350 4.41 -20.63 0.51
CA ARG A 350 5.65 -20.54 1.28
C ARG A 350 5.86 -21.72 2.26
N ASN A 351 4.86 -22.01 3.09
CA ASN A 351 4.98 -23.06 4.11
C ASN A 351 5.07 -24.45 3.48
N ARG A 352 4.26 -24.72 2.47
CA ARG A 352 4.28 -26.02 1.78
C ARG A 352 5.63 -26.27 1.10
N VAL A 353 6.20 -25.27 0.45
CA VAL A 353 7.49 -25.38 -0.22
C VAL A 353 8.60 -25.64 0.78
N VAL A 354 8.64 -24.92 1.92
CA VAL A 354 9.61 -25.19 2.98
C VAL A 354 9.53 -26.64 3.47
N TYR A 355 8.33 -27.15 3.68
CA TYR A 355 8.12 -28.53 4.10
C TYR A 355 8.58 -29.52 3.02
N ASP A 356 8.12 -29.36 1.78
CA ASP A 356 8.40 -30.28 0.68
C ASP A 356 9.90 -30.34 0.33
N LEU A 357 10.65 -29.23 0.43
CA LEU A 357 12.09 -29.22 0.22
C LEU A 357 12.87 -30.14 1.19
N ASN A 358 12.30 -30.36 2.38
CA ASN A 358 12.85 -31.28 3.39
C ASN A 358 12.35 -32.72 3.24
N GLN A 359 11.54 -33.00 2.21
CA GLN A 359 11.05 -34.37 1.93
C GLN A 359 11.79 -35.00 0.75
N PRO A 360 11.85 -36.33 0.67
CA PRO A 360 12.28 -37.06 -0.54
C PRO A 360 11.50 -36.54 -1.75
N GLU A 361 12.13 -36.41 -2.90
CA GLU A 361 11.52 -35.84 -4.10
C GLU A 361 10.20 -36.48 -4.51
N LYS A 362 10.13 -37.84 -4.38
CA LYS A 362 8.92 -38.62 -4.68
C LYS A 362 7.71 -38.27 -3.80
N ASP A 363 7.96 -37.71 -2.60
CA ASP A 363 6.93 -37.41 -1.59
C ASP A 363 6.52 -35.94 -1.61
N ARG A 364 7.15 -35.11 -2.46
CA ARG A 364 6.85 -33.69 -2.60
C ARG A 364 5.56 -33.49 -3.37
N LYS A 365 4.72 -32.57 -2.90
CA LYS A 365 3.46 -32.17 -3.56
C LYS A 365 3.61 -30.87 -4.36
N THR A 366 4.69 -30.12 -4.12
CA THR A 366 4.99 -28.89 -4.83
C THR A 366 6.38 -28.91 -5.40
N TRP A 367 6.58 -28.16 -6.48
CA TRP A 367 7.90 -27.87 -7.03
C TRP A 367 8.03 -26.41 -7.39
N ILE A 368 9.26 -25.91 -7.54
CA ILE A 368 9.55 -24.57 -8.02
C ILE A 368 10.00 -24.67 -9.47
N LEU A 369 9.35 -23.89 -10.35
CA LEU A 369 9.65 -23.84 -11.79
C LEU A 369 11.02 -23.22 -12.11
N TYR A 370 11.61 -22.50 -11.15
CA TYR A 370 12.85 -21.77 -11.32
C TYR A 370 14.00 -22.45 -10.59
N GLN A 371 15.23 -22.07 -10.96
CA GLN A 371 16.47 -22.69 -10.49
C GLN A 371 16.57 -22.82 -8.97
N LYS A 372 17.31 -23.83 -8.51
CA LYS A 372 17.52 -24.16 -7.09
C LYS A 372 17.91 -22.99 -6.18
N ASN A 373 18.51 -21.95 -6.75
CA ASN A 373 18.99 -20.76 -6.01
C ASN A 373 17.88 -19.86 -5.45
N PHE A 374 16.62 -20.07 -5.86
CA PHE A 374 15.45 -19.31 -5.38
C PHE A 374 14.61 -20.09 -4.35
N ASN A 375 15.05 -21.28 -4.00
CA ASN A 375 14.44 -22.02 -2.91
C ASN A 375 14.71 -21.32 -1.57
N PRO A 376 13.74 -21.27 -0.65
CA PRO A 376 14.05 -20.87 0.70
C PRO A 376 15.10 -21.84 1.29
N PRO A 377 15.99 -21.36 2.21
CA PRO A 377 16.89 -22.25 2.95
C PRO A 377 16.12 -23.40 3.60
N LEU A 378 16.75 -24.60 3.69
CA LEU A 378 16.09 -25.80 4.21
C LEU A 378 15.67 -25.67 5.68
N ASP A 379 16.38 -24.83 6.45
CA ASP A 379 16.11 -24.51 7.85
C ASP A 379 15.14 -23.34 8.03
N SER A 380 14.54 -22.84 6.94
CA SER A 380 13.61 -21.73 7.02
C SER A 380 12.41 -22.06 7.93
N PRO A 381 12.03 -21.18 8.86
CA PRO A 381 10.85 -21.39 9.67
C PRO A 381 9.57 -21.28 8.82
N LEU A 382 8.53 -21.97 9.25
CA LEU A 382 7.18 -21.74 8.76
C LEU A 382 6.70 -20.36 9.21
N ILE A 383 6.04 -19.64 8.31
CA ILE A 383 5.42 -18.36 8.64
C ILE A 383 3.97 -18.58 9.15
N PRO A 384 3.44 -17.68 9.97
CA PRO A 384 2.05 -17.75 10.41
C PRO A 384 1.08 -17.93 9.24
N ALA A 385 -0.05 -18.60 9.49
CA ALA A 385 -1.09 -18.85 8.49
C ALA A 385 -2.47 -18.96 9.15
N GLY A 386 -3.52 -18.52 8.47
CA GLY A 386 -4.89 -18.55 8.97
C GLY A 386 -5.36 -17.23 9.59
N ILE A 387 -6.43 -17.30 10.37
CA ILE A 387 -6.92 -16.16 11.17
C ILE A 387 -6.28 -16.23 12.54
N LEU A 388 -5.56 -15.18 12.91
CA LEU A 388 -4.94 -15.06 14.23
C LEU A 388 -5.83 -14.22 15.16
N GLY A 389 -6.73 -13.41 14.61
CA GLY A 389 -7.67 -12.59 15.36
C GLY A 389 -7.04 -11.37 16.05
N PRO A 390 -7.69 -10.80 17.06
CA PRO A 390 -9.04 -11.16 17.53
C PRO A 390 -10.14 -10.71 16.56
N VAL A 391 -11.17 -11.53 16.36
CA VAL A 391 -12.35 -11.18 15.58
C VAL A 391 -13.30 -10.35 16.44
N LYS A 392 -13.70 -9.19 15.94
CA LYS A 392 -14.55 -8.23 16.66
C LYS A 392 -15.61 -7.61 15.75
N LEU A 393 -16.68 -7.13 16.38
CA LEU A 393 -17.68 -6.29 15.73
C LEU A 393 -17.59 -4.87 16.29
N PHE A 394 -17.73 -3.89 15.41
CA PHE A 394 -17.75 -2.47 15.78
C PHE A 394 -19.03 -1.79 15.26
N GLY A 395 -19.65 -1.00 16.11
CA GLY A 395 -20.64 -0.02 15.69
C GLY A 395 -19.95 1.29 15.31
N ILE A 396 -20.31 1.83 14.14
CA ILE A 396 -19.85 3.14 13.66
C ILE A 396 -21.06 4.04 13.56
N GLY A 397 -21.21 4.96 14.54
CA GLY A 397 -22.35 5.87 14.62
C GLY A 397 -22.45 6.84 13.43
N LYS A 398 -23.67 7.32 13.13
CA LYS A 398 -23.85 8.58 12.43
C LYS A 398 -23.66 9.70 13.46
N GLU A 399 -22.67 10.55 13.31
CA GLU A 399 -22.70 11.87 13.93
C GLU A 399 -23.66 12.77 13.18
#